data_47a3d37313cae6775dd3a8edf0f8201b
#
_entry.id   47a3d37313cae6775dd3a8edf0f8201b
#
_cell.length_a   1.000
_cell.length_b   1.000
_cell.length_c   1.000
_cell.angle_alpha   90.00
_cell.angle_beta   90.00
_cell.angle_gamma   90.00
#
_symmetry.space_group_name_H-M   'P 1'
#
loop_
_entity.id
_entity.type
_entity.pdbx_description
1 polymer ?
#
loop_
_entity_poly.entity_id
_entity_poly.type
_entity_poly.pdbx_seq_one_letter_code
_entity_poly.pdbx_strand_id
1 'polypeptide(L)'
;MKHVFIAFKDFRNSSGKVRWKALGKILAYFAGLVFLAVAGVFIYFAKDLPSPGKINSRFVAESTKIYDRTGQHILYDIHGEEKRTIIPFSEMPDSIRYATITLEDQSFYSHYGIKFTSIIRSAIKDVLRRGTTQGGSTITQQFVKNSILTREKTFTRKIKEVILSVELEQKFSKDEILGMYLNEIPYGSNAYGTEAAAQTFF
;
A
#
# COMPACT_ATOMS: atom_id res chain seq x y z
N MET A 1 9.17 33.80 -17.89
CA MET A 1 8.07 33.77 -18.86
C MET A 1 8.49 33.96 -20.32
N LYS A 2 9.50 34.77 -20.67
CA LYS A 2 9.95 34.98 -22.07
C LYS A 2 10.48 33.74 -22.80
N HIS A 3 11.10 32.79 -22.10
CA HIS A 3 11.68 31.58 -22.72
C HIS A 3 10.65 30.50 -23.11
N VAL A 4 9.47 30.48 -22.48
CA VAL A 4 8.40 29.51 -22.81
C VAL A 4 7.66 29.92 -24.09
N PHE A 5 7.53 31.25 -24.33
CA PHE A 5 6.89 31.78 -25.52
C PHE A 5 7.71 31.58 -26.79
N ILE A 6 9.04 31.58 -26.69
CA ILE A 6 9.96 31.34 -27.81
C ILE A 6 9.88 29.87 -28.29
N ALA A 7 9.66 28.92 -27.37
CA ALA A 7 9.54 27.51 -27.72
C ALA A 7 8.31 27.19 -28.61
N PHE A 8 7.23 27.94 -28.47
CA PHE A 8 6.01 27.73 -29.28
C PHE A 8 6.14 28.25 -30.71
N LYS A 9 6.95 29.29 -30.94
CA LYS A 9 7.12 29.92 -32.28
C LYS A 9 7.97 29.05 -33.22
N ASP A 10 8.82 28.17 -32.66
CA ASP A 10 9.70 27.29 -33.43
C ASP A 10 9.11 25.91 -33.79
N PHE A 11 7.79 25.74 -33.55
CA PHE A 11 7.16 24.41 -33.68
C PHE A 11 6.91 24.00 -35.13
N ARG A 12 6.90 24.98 -36.08
CA ARG A 12 6.71 24.72 -37.51
C ARG A 12 7.86 25.33 -38.31
N ASN A 13 8.47 24.50 -39.16
CA ASN A 13 9.41 24.98 -40.15
C ASN A 13 8.66 25.77 -41.25
N SER A 14 9.35 26.61 -41.99
CA SER A 14 8.80 27.37 -43.12
C SER A 14 8.02 26.50 -44.15
N SER A 15 8.28 25.21 -44.18
CA SER A 15 7.57 24.19 -44.97
C SER A 15 6.41 23.47 -44.23
N GLY A 16 5.99 23.93 -43.06
CA GLY A 16 4.83 23.38 -42.32
C GLY A 16 5.04 22.02 -41.65
N LYS A 17 6.26 21.43 -41.69
CA LYS A 17 6.56 20.15 -41.09
C LYS A 17 6.87 20.27 -39.59
N VAL A 18 6.31 19.37 -38.78
CA VAL A 18 6.54 19.28 -37.33
C VAL A 18 8.02 18.95 -37.05
N ARG A 19 8.65 19.73 -36.19
CA ARG A 19 10.05 19.49 -35.74
C ARG A 19 10.07 18.50 -34.58
N TRP A 20 10.10 17.22 -34.88
CA TRP A 20 10.10 16.13 -33.88
C TRP A 20 11.18 16.28 -32.79
N LYS A 21 12.37 16.82 -33.14
CA LYS A 21 13.44 17.09 -32.16
C LYS A 21 13.06 18.19 -31.16
N ALA A 22 12.30 19.21 -31.57
CA ALA A 22 11.81 20.28 -30.68
C ALA A 22 10.72 19.72 -29.74
N LEU A 23 9.80 18.93 -30.28
CA LEU A 23 8.76 18.25 -29.50
C LEU A 23 9.39 17.32 -28.44
N GLY A 24 10.38 16.55 -28.81
CA GLY A 24 11.12 15.66 -27.87
C GLY A 24 11.78 16.45 -26.72
N LYS A 25 12.39 17.63 -27.00
CA LYS A 25 12.95 18.47 -25.94
C LYS A 25 11.87 19.02 -25.01
N ILE A 26 10.74 19.49 -25.54
CA ILE A 26 9.63 20.01 -24.72
C ILE A 26 9.06 18.91 -23.81
N LEU A 27 8.86 17.71 -24.36
CA LEU A 27 8.41 16.55 -23.59
C LEU A 27 9.43 16.17 -22.50
N ALA A 28 10.73 16.21 -22.80
CA ALA A 28 11.78 15.91 -21.82
C ALA A 28 11.81 16.96 -20.68
N TYR A 29 11.69 18.26 -20.99
CA TYR A 29 11.60 19.30 -19.96
C TYR A 29 10.34 19.17 -19.11
N PHE A 30 9.20 18.88 -19.73
CA PHE A 30 7.95 18.64 -19.03
C PHE A 30 8.04 17.42 -18.10
N ALA A 31 8.58 16.30 -18.60
CA ALA A 31 8.82 15.09 -17.79
C ALA A 31 9.77 15.36 -16.61
N GLY A 32 10.84 16.13 -16.85
CA GLY A 32 11.77 16.56 -15.79
C GLY A 32 11.09 17.41 -14.73
N LEU A 33 10.23 18.35 -15.13
CA LEU A 33 9.48 19.20 -14.19
C LEU A 33 8.48 18.39 -13.38
N VAL A 34 7.76 17.45 -14.01
CA VAL A 34 6.85 16.54 -13.33
C VAL A 34 7.62 15.66 -12.34
N PHE A 35 8.76 15.12 -12.74
CA PHE A 35 9.61 14.32 -11.86
C PHE A 35 10.06 15.11 -10.62
N LEU A 36 10.53 16.36 -10.80
CA LEU A 36 10.94 17.23 -9.69
C LEU A 36 9.76 17.57 -8.77
N ALA A 37 8.58 17.81 -9.33
CA ALA A 37 7.38 18.07 -8.54
C ALA A 37 6.99 16.85 -7.70
N VAL A 38 6.99 15.65 -8.29
CA VAL A 38 6.71 14.39 -7.59
C VAL A 38 7.76 14.15 -6.52
N ALA A 39 9.05 14.31 -6.82
CA ALA A 39 10.14 14.16 -5.84
C ALA A 39 9.99 15.14 -4.67
N GLY A 40 9.64 16.39 -4.95
CA GLY A 40 9.39 17.40 -3.92
C GLY A 40 8.23 17.03 -3.00
N VAL A 41 7.14 16.52 -3.55
CA VAL A 41 6.00 15.98 -2.77
C VAL A 41 6.45 14.81 -1.89
N PHE A 42 7.21 13.86 -2.45
CA PHE A 42 7.73 12.72 -1.69
C PHE A 42 8.62 13.18 -0.53
N ILE A 43 9.58 14.07 -0.77
CA ILE A 43 10.49 14.60 0.26
C ILE A 43 9.71 15.36 1.35
N TYR A 44 8.70 16.13 0.95
CA TYR A 44 7.89 16.90 1.91
C TYR A 44 7.13 15.97 2.86
N PHE A 45 6.49 14.92 2.35
CA PHE A 45 5.71 14.00 3.17
C PHE A 45 6.55 12.93 3.88
N ALA A 46 7.75 12.61 3.39
CA ALA A 46 8.64 11.62 4.02
C ALA A 46 9.15 12.07 5.40
N LYS A 47 9.23 13.39 5.65
CA LYS A 47 9.76 13.94 6.91
C LYS A 47 8.95 13.54 8.15
N ASP A 48 7.62 13.43 8.00
CA ASP A 48 6.68 13.21 9.11
C ASP A 48 6.19 11.77 9.21
N LEU A 49 6.84 10.83 8.49
CA LEU A 49 6.40 9.44 8.48
C LEU A 49 6.99 8.65 9.65
N PRO A 50 6.19 7.84 10.34
CA PRO A 50 6.70 6.89 11.31
C PRO A 50 7.61 5.88 10.62
N SER A 51 8.82 5.66 11.15
CA SER A 51 9.73 4.67 10.56
C SER A 51 9.10 3.27 10.58
N PRO A 52 9.12 2.52 9.45
CA PRO A 52 8.60 1.15 9.40
C PRO A 52 9.25 0.20 10.43
N GLY A 53 10.46 0.48 10.90
CA GLY A 53 11.11 -0.29 11.96
C GLY A 53 10.41 -0.22 13.32
N LYS A 54 9.54 0.78 13.55
CA LYS A 54 8.71 0.85 14.75
C LYS A 54 7.46 -0.05 14.69
N ILE A 55 7.21 -0.72 13.57
CA ILE A 55 6.09 -1.65 13.44
C ILE A 55 6.28 -2.85 14.36
N ASN A 56 7.50 -3.41 14.41
CA ASN A 56 7.83 -4.52 15.32
C ASN A 56 7.83 -4.12 16.81
N SER A 57 7.94 -2.83 17.12
CA SER A 57 7.91 -2.32 18.50
C SER A 57 6.55 -1.75 18.92
N ARG A 58 5.56 -1.70 18.03
CA ARG A 58 4.18 -1.46 18.47
C ARG A 58 3.75 -2.68 19.26
N PHE A 59 3.47 -2.48 20.54
CA PHE A 59 2.70 -3.43 21.33
C PHE A 59 1.33 -3.56 20.66
N VAL A 60 1.23 -4.51 19.72
CA VAL A 60 -0.07 -4.94 19.23
C VAL A 60 -0.71 -5.60 20.43
N ALA A 61 -1.81 -5.03 20.91
CA ALA A 61 -2.54 -5.61 22.03
C ALA A 61 -3.04 -6.99 21.58
N GLU A 62 -2.39 -8.04 22.08
CA GLU A 62 -2.84 -9.42 21.87
C GLU A 62 -3.86 -9.79 22.94
N SER A 63 -4.73 -10.71 22.59
CA SER A 63 -5.65 -11.32 23.56
C SER A 63 -4.89 -12.16 24.59
N THR A 64 -5.25 -12.02 25.87
CA THR A 64 -4.73 -12.88 26.93
C THR A 64 -5.64 -14.08 27.09
N LYS A 65 -5.13 -15.29 26.82
CA LYS A 65 -5.89 -16.53 26.89
C LYS A 65 -5.63 -17.25 28.20
N ILE A 66 -6.70 -17.63 28.90
CA ILE A 66 -6.66 -18.44 30.10
C ILE A 66 -7.07 -19.86 29.70
N TYR A 67 -6.17 -20.80 29.93
CA TYR A 67 -6.38 -22.22 29.60
C TYR A 67 -6.79 -23.03 30.84
N ASP A 68 -7.38 -24.17 30.60
CA ASP A 68 -7.58 -25.19 31.61
C ASP A 68 -6.24 -25.78 32.12
N ARG A 69 -6.31 -26.65 33.13
CA ARG A 69 -5.11 -27.29 33.69
C ARG A 69 -4.31 -28.10 32.66
N THR A 70 -4.95 -28.56 31.60
CA THR A 70 -4.31 -29.38 30.54
C THR A 70 -3.68 -28.52 29.46
N GLY A 71 -3.98 -27.24 29.40
CA GLY A 71 -3.55 -26.31 28.35
C GLY A 71 -4.23 -26.54 26.99
N GLN A 72 -5.24 -27.43 26.96
CA GLN A 72 -5.91 -27.77 25.69
C GLN A 72 -7.17 -26.97 25.42
N HIS A 73 -7.85 -26.49 26.45
CA HIS A 73 -9.11 -25.77 26.33
C HIS A 73 -8.96 -24.34 26.82
N ILE A 74 -9.37 -23.37 25.97
CA ILE A 74 -9.44 -21.96 26.36
C ILE A 74 -10.66 -21.79 27.23
N LEU A 75 -10.46 -21.41 28.51
CA LEU A 75 -11.51 -21.13 29.48
C LEU A 75 -12.00 -19.70 29.35
N TYR A 76 -11.11 -18.77 29.04
CA TYR A 76 -11.44 -17.35 28.90
C TYR A 76 -10.45 -16.65 27.98
N ASP A 77 -10.96 -15.74 27.15
CA ASP A 77 -10.19 -14.90 26.25
C ASP A 77 -10.40 -13.43 26.63
N ILE A 78 -9.38 -12.82 27.23
CA ILE A 78 -9.40 -11.43 27.65
C ILE A 78 -8.84 -10.60 26.50
N HIS A 79 -9.70 -9.83 25.85
CA HIS A 79 -9.32 -8.93 24.79
C HIS A 79 -9.98 -7.55 25.00
N GLY A 80 -9.37 -6.49 24.42
CA GLY A 80 -9.98 -5.17 24.34
C GLY A 80 -11.07 -5.12 23.26
N GLU A 81 -11.07 -4.07 22.47
CA GLU A 81 -11.97 -3.95 21.32
C GLU A 81 -11.62 -4.91 20.16
N GLU A 82 -10.40 -5.44 20.13
CA GLU A 82 -9.86 -6.31 19.08
C GLU A 82 -9.45 -7.65 19.65
N LYS A 83 -9.95 -8.73 19.07
CA LYS A 83 -9.45 -10.08 19.30
C LYS A 83 -8.28 -10.33 18.36
N ARG A 84 -7.08 -10.59 18.89
CA ARG A 84 -5.89 -10.79 18.08
C ARG A 84 -5.02 -11.91 18.65
N THR A 85 -4.65 -12.82 17.78
CA THR A 85 -3.66 -13.87 18.05
C THR A 85 -2.65 -13.83 16.91
N ILE A 86 -1.40 -13.49 17.24
CA ILE A 86 -0.32 -13.42 16.24
C ILE A 86 0.29 -14.82 16.13
N ILE A 87 0.41 -15.32 14.91
CA ILE A 87 1.10 -16.57 14.60
C ILE A 87 2.26 -16.31 13.64
N PRO A 88 3.37 -17.08 13.76
CA PRO A 88 4.47 -17.03 12.80
C PRO A 88 4.00 -17.34 11.38
N PHE A 89 4.64 -16.73 10.38
CA PHE A 89 4.32 -17.00 8.97
C PHE A 89 4.43 -18.48 8.61
N SER A 90 5.39 -19.21 9.22
CA SER A 90 5.58 -20.64 9.01
C SER A 90 4.40 -21.50 9.46
N GLU A 91 3.60 -21.02 10.41
CA GLU A 91 2.42 -21.73 10.92
C GLU A 91 1.15 -21.41 10.11
N MET A 92 1.19 -20.40 9.24
CA MET A 92 0.08 -20.06 8.36
C MET A 92 -0.05 -21.07 7.22
N PRO A 93 -1.21 -21.70 7.02
CA PRO A 93 -1.42 -22.65 5.92
C PRO A 93 -1.20 -21.99 4.54
N ASP A 94 -0.61 -22.73 3.61
CA ASP A 94 -0.39 -22.25 2.23
C ASP A 94 -1.69 -21.84 1.53
N SER A 95 -2.79 -22.51 1.85
CA SER A 95 -4.11 -22.19 1.30
C SER A 95 -4.54 -20.75 1.57
N ILE A 96 -4.34 -20.24 2.80
CA ILE A 96 -4.70 -18.86 3.14
C ILE A 96 -3.77 -17.86 2.46
N ARG A 97 -2.47 -18.19 2.36
CA ARG A 97 -1.47 -17.34 1.69
C ARG A 97 -1.83 -17.17 0.21
N TYR A 98 -2.04 -18.29 -0.50
CA TYR A 98 -2.40 -18.28 -1.92
C TYR A 98 -3.77 -17.67 -2.19
N ALA A 99 -4.77 -17.94 -1.35
CA ALA A 99 -6.09 -17.31 -1.48
C ALA A 99 -5.98 -15.79 -1.37
N THR A 100 -5.25 -15.30 -0.37
CA THR A 100 -5.05 -13.86 -0.16
C THR A 100 -4.35 -13.21 -1.34
N ILE A 101 -3.25 -13.79 -1.82
CA ILE A 101 -2.50 -13.27 -2.97
C ILE A 101 -3.37 -13.25 -4.22
N THR A 102 -4.12 -14.32 -4.45
CA THR A 102 -4.94 -14.46 -5.66
C THR A 102 -6.09 -13.44 -5.67
N LEU A 103 -6.69 -13.16 -4.53
CA LEU A 103 -7.82 -12.25 -4.43
C LEU A 103 -7.40 -10.79 -4.35
N GLU A 104 -6.36 -10.49 -3.57
CA GLU A 104 -5.98 -9.11 -3.26
C GLU A 104 -4.88 -8.58 -4.19
N ASP A 105 -3.89 -9.40 -4.52
CA ASP A 105 -2.69 -8.94 -5.22
C ASP A 105 -1.95 -10.07 -5.96
N GLN A 106 -2.49 -10.55 -7.09
CA GLN A 106 -1.91 -11.65 -7.86
C GLN A 106 -0.43 -11.49 -8.26
N SER A 107 0.06 -10.28 -8.33
CA SER A 107 1.46 -9.98 -8.65
C SER A 107 2.29 -9.54 -7.43
N PHE A 108 1.85 -9.90 -6.21
CA PHE A 108 2.47 -9.47 -4.96
C PHE A 108 3.99 -9.66 -4.95
N TYR A 109 4.48 -10.83 -5.36
CA TYR A 109 5.92 -11.13 -5.39
C TYR A 109 6.72 -10.45 -6.51
N SER A 110 6.05 -9.78 -7.47
CA SER A 110 6.71 -9.21 -8.65
C SER A 110 6.84 -7.68 -8.66
N HIS A 111 6.28 -6.99 -7.66
CA HIS A 111 6.37 -5.52 -7.56
C HIS A 111 6.99 -5.09 -6.23
N TYR A 112 7.36 -3.81 -6.13
CA TYR A 112 7.96 -3.21 -4.94
C TYR A 112 6.95 -2.30 -4.20
N GLY A 113 5.92 -2.89 -3.61
CA GLY A 113 4.91 -2.22 -2.78
C GLY A 113 3.82 -1.48 -3.55
N ILE A 114 4.05 -1.10 -4.79
CA ILE A 114 3.10 -0.38 -5.63
C ILE A 114 2.99 -1.00 -7.03
N LYS A 115 1.79 -0.92 -7.61
CA LYS A 115 1.52 -1.32 -9.01
C LYS A 115 1.21 -0.08 -9.85
N PHE A 116 2.15 0.38 -10.65
CA PHE A 116 1.94 1.52 -11.54
C PHE A 116 0.78 1.30 -12.52
N THR A 117 0.64 0.07 -13.03
CA THR A 117 -0.47 -0.29 -13.92
C THR A 117 -1.85 -0.14 -13.27
N SER A 118 -1.96 -0.46 -11.98
CA SER A 118 -3.19 -0.28 -11.22
C SER A 118 -3.49 1.20 -10.96
N ILE A 119 -2.47 2.01 -10.67
CA ILE A 119 -2.61 3.45 -10.48
C ILE A 119 -3.13 4.10 -11.78
N ILE A 120 -2.51 3.80 -12.92
CA ILE A 120 -2.92 4.32 -14.23
C ILE A 120 -4.34 3.86 -14.56
N ARG A 121 -4.65 2.58 -14.35
CA ARG A 121 -5.99 2.03 -14.59
C ARG A 121 -7.06 2.70 -13.73
N SER A 122 -6.79 2.92 -12.45
CA SER A 122 -7.70 3.62 -11.54
C SER A 122 -7.91 5.06 -11.99
N ALA A 123 -6.84 5.80 -12.29
CA ALA A 123 -6.93 7.17 -12.77
C ALA A 123 -7.76 7.30 -14.05
N ILE A 124 -7.57 6.40 -15.02
CA ILE A 124 -8.36 6.37 -16.26
C ILE A 124 -9.83 6.07 -15.97
N LYS A 125 -10.12 5.11 -15.09
CA LYS A 125 -11.49 4.74 -14.73
C LYS A 125 -12.21 5.85 -13.96
N ASP A 126 -11.50 6.52 -13.05
CA ASP A 126 -12.06 7.64 -12.28
C ASP A 126 -12.43 8.82 -13.20
N VAL A 127 -11.60 9.10 -14.20
CA VAL A 127 -11.89 10.12 -15.21
C VAL A 127 -13.08 9.75 -16.10
N LEU A 128 -13.18 8.46 -16.51
CA LEU A 128 -14.19 8.01 -17.46
C LEU A 128 -15.56 7.69 -16.83
N ARG A 129 -15.62 7.27 -15.55
CA ARG A 129 -16.83 6.72 -14.93
C ARG A 129 -17.34 7.43 -13.70
N ARG A 130 -16.70 8.50 -13.22
CA ARG A 130 -17.11 9.20 -11.98
C ARG A 130 -17.46 8.24 -10.81
N GLY A 131 -16.76 7.11 -10.68
CA GLY A 131 -17.04 6.10 -9.66
C GLY A 131 -15.76 5.58 -9.02
N THR A 132 -15.75 5.48 -7.69
CA THR A 132 -14.66 4.86 -6.94
C THR A 132 -14.56 3.38 -7.28
N THR A 133 -13.51 2.97 -7.97
CA THR A 133 -13.24 1.57 -8.26
C THR A 133 -12.48 0.93 -7.10
N GLN A 134 -13.08 -0.07 -6.46
CA GLN A 134 -12.38 -1.01 -5.57
C GLN A 134 -11.34 -1.82 -6.36
N GLY A 135 -10.18 -2.11 -5.75
CA GLY A 135 -9.25 -3.14 -6.25
C GLY A 135 -7.94 -2.66 -6.87
N GLY A 136 -7.44 -1.47 -6.51
CA GLY A 136 -6.14 -0.97 -7.04
C GLY A 136 -4.98 -0.96 -6.05
N SER A 137 -5.20 -1.22 -4.76
CA SER A 137 -4.16 -1.19 -3.73
C SER A 137 -3.52 -2.56 -3.56
N THR A 138 -2.20 -2.60 -3.41
CA THR A 138 -1.44 -3.81 -3.14
C THR A 138 -1.64 -4.29 -1.70
N ILE A 139 -1.25 -5.54 -1.38
CA ILE A 139 -1.22 -6.06 -0.01
C ILE A 139 -0.38 -5.16 0.89
N THR A 140 0.80 -4.71 0.44
CA THR A 140 1.67 -3.80 1.19
C THR A 140 0.99 -2.47 1.48
N GLN A 141 0.28 -1.88 0.52
CA GLN A 141 -0.48 -0.66 0.71
C GLN A 141 -1.64 -0.84 1.69
N GLN A 142 -2.33 -1.97 1.63
CA GLN A 142 -3.41 -2.29 2.56
C GLN A 142 -2.89 -2.45 3.98
N PHE A 143 -1.76 -3.14 4.16
CA PHE A 143 -1.11 -3.28 5.45
C PHE A 143 -0.73 -1.92 6.04
N VAL A 144 -0.02 -1.08 5.29
CA VAL A 144 0.36 0.28 5.70
C VAL A 144 -0.87 1.11 6.09
N LYS A 145 -1.92 1.04 5.29
CA LYS A 145 -3.17 1.75 5.54
C LYS A 145 -3.82 1.34 6.87
N ASN A 146 -3.84 0.05 7.16
CA ASN A 146 -4.56 -0.49 8.33
C ASN A 146 -3.76 -0.37 9.63
N SER A 147 -2.42 -0.57 9.54
CA SER A 147 -1.55 -0.65 10.74
C SER A 147 -0.84 0.66 11.08
N ILE A 148 -0.56 1.53 10.11
CA ILE A 148 0.31 2.68 10.33
C ILE A 148 -0.43 4.01 10.22
N LEU A 149 -1.38 4.10 9.30
CA LEU A 149 -2.05 5.35 8.97
C LEU A 149 -3.41 5.51 9.67
N THR A 150 -3.82 6.77 9.83
CA THR A 150 -5.16 7.10 10.34
C THR A 150 -6.25 6.74 9.35
N ARG A 151 -7.48 6.49 9.85
CA ARG A 151 -8.64 6.07 9.02
C ARG A 151 -9.19 7.17 8.10
N GLU A 152 -8.65 8.38 8.14
CA GLU A 152 -9.10 9.48 7.29
C GLU A 152 -8.86 9.22 5.80
N LYS A 153 -9.89 9.38 4.99
CA LYS A 153 -9.79 9.19 3.54
C LYS A 153 -9.36 10.49 2.86
N THR A 154 -8.07 10.82 2.94
CA THR A 154 -7.49 12.00 2.32
C THR A 154 -6.51 11.64 1.22
N PHE A 155 -6.31 12.56 0.26
CA PHE A 155 -5.28 12.40 -0.76
C PHE A 155 -3.87 12.35 -0.16
N THR A 156 -3.63 13.17 0.88
CA THR A 156 -2.39 13.17 1.67
C THR A 156 -2.08 11.79 2.25
N ARG A 157 -3.09 11.13 2.84
CA ARG A 157 -2.94 9.76 3.33
C ARG A 157 -2.54 8.80 2.21
N LYS A 158 -3.09 8.92 1.00
CA LYS A 158 -2.73 8.05 -0.13
C LYS A 158 -1.28 8.24 -0.57
N ILE A 159 -0.76 9.47 -0.54
CA ILE A 159 0.67 9.72 -0.80
C ILE A 159 1.54 9.04 0.27
N LYS A 160 1.21 9.24 1.56
CA LYS A 160 1.92 8.60 2.67
C LYS A 160 1.89 7.07 2.58
N GLU A 161 0.75 6.49 2.21
CA GLU A 161 0.59 5.04 1.96
C GLU A 161 1.57 4.54 0.90
N VAL A 162 1.70 5.25 -0.22
CA VAL A 162 2.64 4.90 -1.29
C VAL A 162 4.09 4.95 -0.80
N ILE A 163 4.48 6.02 -0.12
CA ILE A 163 5.85 6.19 0.39
C ILE A 163 6.19 5.07 1.37
N LEU A 164 5.36 4.87 2.39
CA LEU A 164 5.58 3.84 3.41
C LEU A 164 5.57 2.43 2.84
N SER A 165 4.78 2.17 1.79
CA SER A 165 4.77 0.87 1.13
C SER A 165 6.10 0.56 0.45
N VAL A 166 6.72 1.55 -0.20
CA VAL A 166 8.04 1.39 -0.81
C VAL A 166 9.12 1.21 0.27
N GLU A 167 9.07 2.00 1.35
CA GLU A 167 10.01 1.87 2.48
C GLU A 167 9.89 0.52 3.19
N LEU A 168 8.67 -0.01 3.33
CA LEU A 168 8.42 -1.31 3.94
C LEU A 168 9.07 -2.43 3.12
N GLU A 169 8.90 -2.40 1.80
CA GLU A 169 9.48 -3.37 0.86
C GLU A 169 11.01 -3.32 0.77
N GLN A 170 11.61 -2.21 1.18
CA GLN A 170 13.07 -2.12 1.29
C GLN A 170 13.61 -2.75 2.59
N LYS A 171 12.78 -2.88 3.63
CA LYS A 171 13.18 -3.34 4.96
C LYS A 171 12.77 -4.77 5.26
N PHE A 172 11.69 -5.24 4.67
CA PHE A 172 11.11 -6.54 4.94
C PHE A 172 10.95 -7.34 3.64
N SER A 173 11.13 -8.65 3.75
CA SER A 173 10.85 -9.58 2.67
C SER A 173 9.35 -9.66 2.38
N LYS A 174 8.99 -10.19 1.22
CA LYS A 174 7.60 -10.42 0.83
C LYS A 174 6.85 -11.31 1.81
N ASP A 175 7.48 -12.35 2.30
CA ASP A 175 6.90 -13.29 3.25
C ASP A 175 6.66 -12.63 4.60
N GLU A 176 7.58 -11.80 5.08
CA GLU A 176 7.40 -11.01 6.31
C GLU A 176 6.23 -10.02 6.15
N ILE A 177 6.13 -9.33 5.02
CA ILE A 177 5.03 -8.39 4.74
C ILE A 177 3.69 -9.12 4.68
N LEU A 178 3.64 -10.29 4.02
CA LEU A 178 2.43 -11.09 3.94
C LEU A 178 2.01 -11.62 5.32
N GLY A 179 2.98 -12.06 6.12
CA GLY A 179 2.74 -12.52 7.50
C GLY A 179 2.19 -11.39 8.39
N MET A 180 2.80 -10.21 8.32
CA MET A 180 2.30 -9.02 9.02
C MET A 180 0.89 -8.65 8.57
N TYR A 181 0.61 -8.68 7.27
CA TYR A 181 -0.70 -8.41 6.71
C TYR A 181 -1.75 -9.38 7.23
N LEU A 182 -1.49 -10.69 7.15
CA LEU A 182 -2.40 -11.76 7.57
C LEU A 182 -2.70 -11.74 9.08
N ASN A 183 -1.78 -11.23 9.90
CA ASN A 183 -1.97 -11.02 11.33
C ASN A 183 -2.71 -9.71 11.67
N GLU A 184 -2.81 -8.77 10.71
CA GLU A 184 -3.33 -7.42 10.97
C GLU A 184 -4.73 -7.17 10.44
N ILE A 185 -5.12 -7.82 9.34
CA ILE A 185 -6.39 -7.51 8.67
C ILE A 185 -7.60 -7.91 9.49
N PRO A 186 -8.67 -7.09 9.49
CA PRO A 186 -9.92 -7.43 10.15
C PRO A 186 -10.73 -8.44 9.31
N TYR A 187 -11.19 -9.50 9.95
CA TYR A 187 -12.06 -10.52 9.35
C TYR A 187 -13.54 -10.39 9.77
N GLY A 188 -13.88 -9.39 10.57
CA GLY A 188 -15.21 -9.20 11.15
C GLY A 188 -15.31 -9.72 12.58
N SER A 189 -16.44 -9.45 13.26
CA SER A 189 -16.66 -9.85 14.66
C SER A 189 -15.52 -9.49 15.62
N ASN A 190 -14.87 -8.36 15.37
CA ASN A 190 -13.68 -7.89 16.09
C ASN A 190 -12.47 -8.85 16.00
N ALA A 191 -12.50 -9.84 15.11
CA ALA A 191 -11.37 -10.74 14.87
C ALA A 191 -10.35 -10.09 13.92
N TYR A 192 -9.14 -9.88 14.41
CA TYR A 192 -8.00 -9.36 13.68
C TYR A 192 -6.94 -10.44 13.52
N GLY A 193 -6.53 -10.67 12.28
CA GLY A 193 -5.62 -11.74 11.91
C GLY A 193 -6.31 -13.08 11.68
N THR A 194 -5.63 -13.94 10.93
CA THR A 194 -6.16 -15.22 10.44
C THR A 194 -6.48 -16.20 11.57
N GLU A 195 -5.64 -16.25 12.60
CA GLU A 195 -5.81 -17.17 13.73
C GLU A 195 -7.02 -16.77 14.59
N ALA A 196 -7.13 -15.48 14.95
CA ALA A 196 -8.30 -15.01 15.69
C ALA A 196 -9.61 -15.19 14.88
N ALA A 197 -9.54 -15.04 13.58
CA ALA A 197 -10.68 -15.32 12.69
C ALA A 197 -11.05 -16.80 12.69
N ALA A 198 -10.07 -17.70 12.56
CA ALA A 198 -10.31 -19.13 12.62
C ALA A 198 -11.00 -19.53 13.94
N GLN A 199 -10.48 -19.07 15.08
CA GLN A 199 -11.06 -19.32 16.40
C GLN A 199 -12.44 -18.67 16.64
N THR A 200 -12.79 -17.64 15.89
CA THR A 200 -14.07 -16.95 16.04
C THR A 200 -15.17 -17.58 15.20
N PHE A 201 -14.82 -18.14 14.03
CA PHE A 201 -15.81 -18.61 13.06
C PHE A 201 -15.89 -20.12 12.93
N PHE A 202 -14.90 -20.88 13.44
CA PHE A 202 -14.80 -22.34 13.39
C PHE A 202 -14.53 -22.95 14.74
#